data_7c91e0890eeb63a0a546e94a9ee4c521
#
_entry.id   7c91e0890eeb63a0a546e94a9ee4c521
#
_cell.length_a   1.000
_cell.length_b   1.000
_cell.length_c   1.000
_cell.angle_alpha   90.00
_cell.angle_beta   90.00
_cell.angle_gamma   90.00
#
_symmetry.space_group_name_H-M   'P 1'
#
loop_
_entity.id
_entity.type
_entity.pdbx_description
1 polymer ?
#
loop_
_entity_poly.entity_id
_entity_poly.type
_entity_poly.pdbx_seq_one_letter_code
_entity_poly.pdbx_strand_id
1 'polypeptide(L)'
;MARRPAVLWSAFLAVHAWLAFVGLTHATLPWGDVTLQYRPWVQNALAGDIVGVSHPWVYPLVALVPMLAAMVLGPELYGIGWLLVVVVTNAVVLAFLLARTGPGARLGALKISAAWWWIGFLLLLGPVALGRIDVTTVAISMIALLVAQRRPAVAGALLAIATWIKVWPAVLVAAIVVAIHRRGSAAIAFVASAVALGLGVLAVGSGANSLGFIFEQSSRGLQIEAPVSTVWMWIALVDPASATVQYIPTINTFQVVGAGVAEASALMTPLLVASSASLLVLGALVARSGARAVHLLAPLSLAIVVGLLVFNKVGSPQFVLWIAAPVVLGIATQGRRFVAPAALGAGIAAVTQIVYPFGYDALLALQPWMLVVLTLRNAALVVLFGLAVHMVWRLRRAHGPVRRIHPLPESQVI
;
A
#
# COMPACT_ATOMS: atom_id res chain seq x y z
N MET A 1 26.83 13.58 -9.53
CA MET A 1 26.10 14.33 -8.49
C MET A 1 24.97 13.48 -7.84
N ALA A 2 24.12 12.81 -8.57
CA ALA A 2 22.97 12.05 -8.01
C ALA A 2 23.28 10.90 -7.02
N ARG A 3 24.53 10.51 -6.84
CA ARG A 3 24.97 9.46 -5.89
C ARG A 3 25.45 10.00 -4.52
N ARG A 4 25.42 11.32 -4.33
CA ARG A 4 25.82 11.92 -3.04
C ARG A 4 24.63 11.86 -2.08
N PRO A 5 24.77 11.28 -0.88
CA PRO A 5 23.70 11.20 0.12
C PRO A 5 23.06 12.57 0.44
N ALA A 6 23.86 13.63 0.51
CA ALA A 6 23.37 14.98 0.75
C ALA A 6 22.32 15.43 -0.28
N VAL A 7 22.53 15.13 -1.57
CA VAL A 7 21.55 15.50 -2.62
C VAL A 7 20.24 14.76 -2.45
N LEU A 8 20.28 13.48 -2.04
CA LEU A 8 19.08 12.70 -1.74
C LEU A 8 18.32 13.26 -0.54
N TRP A 9 19.03 13.62 0.54
CA TRP A 9 18.41 14.25 1.71
C TRP A 9 17.80 15.60 1.38
N SER A 10 18.49 16.45 0.60
CA SER A 10 17.94 17.74 0.16
C SER A 10 16.68 17.56 -0.70
N ALA A 11 16.70 16.63 -1.67
CA ALA A 11 15.54 16.33 -2.50
C ALA A 11 14.37 15.77 -1.64
N PHE A 12 14.67 14.89 -0.69
CA PHE A 12 13.69 14.35 0.24
C PHE A 12 13.00 15.46 1.04
N LEU A 13 13.77 16.34 1.67
CA LEU A 13 13.21 17.45 2.45
C LEU A 13 12.43 18.42 1.58
N ALA A 14 12.94 18.76 0.39
CA ALA A 14 12.26 19.65 -0.54
C ALA A 14 10.90 19.09 -1.00
N VAL A 15 10.83 17.79 -1.32
CA VAL A 15 9.58 17.13 -1.71
C VAL A 15 8.59 17.11 -0.55
N HIS A 16 9.03 16.77 0.67
CA HIS A 16 8.14 16.77 1.84
C HIS A 16 7.62 18.17 2.16
N ALA A 17 8.48 19.19 2.12
CA ALA A 17 8.07 20.57 2.34
C ALA A 17 7.08 21.06 1.28
N TRP A 18 7.34 20.75 0.00
CA TRP A 18 6.45 21.10 -1.11
C TRP A 18 5.07 20.44 -0.97
N LEU A 19 5.05 19.13 -0.75
CA LEU A 19 3.79 18.38 -0.63
C LEU A 19 2.99 18.80 0.62
N ALA A 20 3.67 19.15 1.70
CA ALA A 20 3.01 19.68 2.91
C ALA A 20 2.45 21.08 2.65
N PHE A 21 3.22 21.95 1.98
CA PHE A 21 2.73 23.28 1.58
C PHE A 21 1.45 23.16 0.76
N VAL A 22 1.47 22.38 -0.33
CA VAL A 22 0.27 22.16 -1.15
C VAL A 22 -0.85 21.51 -0.35
N GLY A 23 -0.53 20.51 0.48
CA GLY A 23 -1.50 19.77 1.30
C GLY A 23 -2.26 20.64 2.30
N LEU A 24 -1.60 21.65 2.88
CA LEU A 24 -2.15 22.53 3.90
C LEU A 24 -2.81 23.80 3.32
N THR A 25 -2.38 24.25 2.12
CA THR A 25 -2.80 25.55 1.59
C THR A 25 -3.75 25.47 0.40
N HIS A 26 -3.78 24.34 -0.33
CA HIS A 26 -4.62 24.21 -1.52
C HIS A 26 -6.12 24.15 -1.16
N ALA A 27 -6.95 24.84 -1.96
CA ALA A 27 -8.39 25.00 -1.70
C ALA A 27 -9.18 23.68 -1.63
N THR A 28 -8.71 22.61 -2.31
CA THR A 28 -9.35 21.29 -2.26
C THR A 28 -9.04 20.51 -0.96
N LEU A 29 -8.32 21.11 -0.02
CA LEU A 29 -7.97 20.53 1.29
C LEU A 29 -7.39 19.11 1.18
N PRO A 30 -6.29 18.89 0.45
CA PRO A 30 -5.74 17.53 0.28
C PRO A 30 -5.35 16.85 1.60
N TRP A 31 -5.07 17.64 2.64
CA TRP A 31 -4.82 17.17 4.01
C TRP A 31 -6.05 17.31 4.92
N GLY A 32 -7.25 17.31 4.35
CA GLY A 32 -8.51 17.35 5.11
C GLY A 32 -8.61 16.25 6.16
N ASP A 33 -8.15 15.02 5.87
CA ASP A 33 -8.13 13.95 6.87
C ASP A 33 -7.27 14.33 8.08
N VAL A 34 -6.13 14.99 7.89
CA VAL A 34 -5.24 15.40 8.98
C VAL A 34 -5.88 16.47 9.84
N THR A 35 -6.45 17.49 9.21
CA THR A 35 -6.93 18.69 9.91
C THR A 35 -8.37 18.58 10.39
N LEU A 36 -9.24 17.85 9.67
CA LEU A 36 -10.68 17.77 9.92
C LEU A 36 -11.11 16.42 10.51
N GLN A 37 -10.23 15.39 10.51
CA GLN A 37 -10.54 14.08 11.10
C GLN A 37 -9.54 13.72 12.21
N TYR A 38 -8.23 13.63 11.90
CA TYR A 38 -7.24 13.15 12.88
C TYR A 38 -7.09 14.09 14.06
N ARG A 39 -7.02 15.41 13.82
CA ARG A 39 -6.94 16.41 14.90
C ARG A 39 -8.13 16.33 15.86
N PRO A 40 -9.40 16.36 15.42
CA PRO A 40 -10.56 16.18 16.29
C PRO A 40 -10.54 14.84 17.04
N TRP A 41 -10.19 13.72 16.39
CA TRP A 41 -10.11 12.43 17.09
C TRP A 41 -9.08 12.45 18.22
N VAL A 42 -7.94 13.10 18.00
CA VAL A 42 -6.91 13.24 19.06
C VAL A 42 -7.37 14.16 20.17
N GLN A 43 -8.02 15.29 19.85
CA GLN A 43 -8.54 16.21 20.85
C GLN A 43 -9.62 15.52 21.73
N ASN A 44 -10.54 14.79 21.12
CA ASN A 44 -11.56 14.01 21.83
C ASN A 44 -10.92 12.92 22.68
N ALA A 45 -9.91 12.19 22.16
CA ALA A 45 -9.21 11.18 22.93
C ALA A 45 -8.49 11.74 24.16
N LEU A 46 -7.90 12.94 24.06
CA LEU A 46 -7.29 13.65 25.20
C LEU A 46 -8.34 14.14 26.20
N ALA A 47 -9.58 14.35 25.77
CA ALA A 47 -10.72 14.69 26.63
C ALA A 47 -11.42 13.45 27.21
N GLY A 48 -10.97 12.22 26.91
CA GLY A 48 -11.51 10.97 27.45
C GLY A 48 -12.47 10.23 26.50
N ASP A 49 -12.82 10.80 25.33
CA ASP A 49 -13.63 10.13 24.30
C ASP A 49 -12.73 9.53 23.23
N ILE A 50 -12.32 8.27 23.43
CA ILE A 50 -11.31 7.60 22.61
C ILE A 50 -12.01 6.77 21.53
N VAL A 51 -11.85 7.14 20.26
CA VAL A 51 -12.28 6.35 19.09
C VAL A 51 -11.71 4.92 19.16
N GLY A 52 -12.53 3.91 18.89
CA GLY A 52 -12.15 2.49 19.03
C GLY A 52 -12.15 1.97 20.47
N VAL A 53 -12.45 2.82 21.46
CA VAL A 53 -12.71 2.46 22.87
C VAL A 53 -14.13 2.83 23.23
N SER A 54 -14.48 4.11 23.18
CA SER A 54 -15.82 4.62 23.52
C SER A 54 -16.88 4.24 22.49
N HIS A 55 -16.49 4.14 21.22
CA HIS A 55 -17.36 3.80 20.09
C HIS A 55 -16.57 3.13 18.95
N PRO A 56 -17.22 2.40 18.00
CA PRO A 56 -16.56 1.77 16.86
C PRO A 56 -15.75 2.77 16.03
N TRP A 57 -14.65 2.31 15.42
CA TRP A 57 -13.79 3.13 14.60
C TRP A 57 -13.39 2.42 13.30
N VAL A 58 -13.10 3.20 12.24
CA VAL A 58 -12.73 2.71 10.91
C VAL A 58 -11.29 2.18 10.81
N TYR A 59 -10.46 2.47 11.83
CA TYR A 59 -9.07 2.00 11.92
C TYR A 59 -8.88 1.12 13.16
N PRO A 60 -7.88 0.20 13.15
CA PRO A 60 -7.40 -0.41 14.37
C PRO A 60 -6.85 0.66 15.33
N LEU A 61 -7.00 0.46 16.65
CA LEU A 61 -6.72 1.49 17.66
C LEU A 61 -5.27 2.02 17.64
N VAL A 62 -4.30 1.21 17.24
CA VAL A 62 -2.88 1.62 17.15
C VAL A 62 -2.68 2.75 16.11
N ALA A 63 -3.64 2.96 15.19
CA ALA A 63 -3.61 4.10 14.28
C ALA A 63 -3.65 5.46 15.02
N LEU A 64 -4.19 5.49 16.22
CA LEU A 64 -4.21 6.70 17.05
C LEU A 64 -2.80 7.12 17.50
N VAL A 65 -1.83 6.19 17.59
CA VAL A 65 -0.46 6.49 18.06
C VAL A 65 0.25 7.54 17.21
N PRO A 66 0.41 7.39 15.87
CA PRO A 66 1.02 8.43 15.04
C PRO A 66 0.17 9.72 15.00
N MET A 67 -1.15 9.64 15.15
CA MET A 67 -2.03 10.82 15.24
C MET A 67 -1.80 11.57 16.55
N LEU A 68 -1.66 10.88 17.69
CA LEU A 68 -1.29 11.47 18.98
C LEU A 68 0.11 12.10 18.93
N ALA A 69 1.07 11.42 18.30
CA ALA A 69 2.42 11.96 18.15
C ALA A 69 2.43 13.29 17.38
N ALA A 70 1.50 13.51 16.46
CA ALA A 70 1.36 14.76 15.73
C ALA A 70 0.91 15.94 16.61
N MET A 71 0.35 15.68 17.82
CA MET A 71 -0.06 16.72 18.77
C MET A 71 1.12 17.36 19.51
N VAL A 72 2.35 16.90 19.28
CA VAL A 72 3.56 17.39 19.98
C VAL A 72 3.76 18.91 19.93
N LEU A 73 3.27 19.57 18.85
CA LEU A 73 3.34 21.03 18.69
C LEU A 73 2.00 21.73 19.07
N GLY A 74 1.07 21.01 19.69
CA GLY A 74 -0.26 21.50 20.04
C GLY A 74 -1.26 21.45 18.87
N PRO A 75 -2.54 21.75 19.18
CA PRO A 75 -3.64 21.61 18.22
C PRO A 75 -3.56 22.61 17.05
N GLU A 76 -3.05 23.82 17.29
CA GLU A 76 -2.93 24.86 16.25
C GLU A 76 -1.92 24.50 15.18
N LEU A 77 -0.84 23.83 15.57
CA LEU A 77 0.22 23.38 14.65
C LEU A 77 0.13 21.89 14.32
N TYR A 78 -1.05 21.27 14.49
CA TYR A 78 -1.25 19.84 14.28
C TYR A 78 -0.81 19.35 12.90
N GLY A 79 -1.07 20.12 11.83
CA GLY A 79 -0.61 19.78 10.48
C GLY A 79 0.91 19.74 10.35
N ILE A 80 1.63 20.64 11.05
CA ILE A 80 3.09 20.64 11.10
C ILE A 80 3.61 19.46 11.95
N GLY A 81 2.95 19.19 13.08
CA GLY A 81 3.23 18.00 13.91
C GLY A 81 3.07 16.70 13.10
N TRP A 82 2.01 16.60 12.29
CA TRP A 82 1.82 15.48 11.37
C TRP A 82 2.94 15.38 10.34
N LEU A 83 3.36 16.52 9.73
CA LEU A 83 4.50 16.55 8.83
C LEU A 83 5.76 15.99 9.49
N LEU A 84 6.04 16.36 10.74
CA LEU A 84 7.20 15.83 11.48
C LEU A 84 7.14 14.31 11.63
N VAL A 85 5.98 13.77 12.02
CA VAL A 85 5.79 12.30 12.11
C VAL A 85 6.07 11.63 10.78
N VAL A 86 5.53 12.16 9.68
CA VAL A 86 5.70 11.61 8.34
C VAL A 86 7.15 11.74 7.85
N VAL A 87 7.77 12.89 8.05
CA VAL A 87 9.19 13.12 7.70
C VAL A 87 10.09 12.16 8.45
N VAL A 88 9.90 12.02 9.76
CA VAL A 88 10.71 11.08 10.57
C VAL A 88 10.53 9.64 10.06
N THR A 89 9.30 9.21 9.86
CA THR A 89 8.99 7.85 9.41
C THR A 89 9.62 7.56 8.03
N ASN A 90 9.49 8.47 7.09
CA ASN A 90 10.07 8.33 5.74
C ASN A 90 11.60 8.51 5.76
N ALA A 91 12.15 9.35 6.66
CA ALA A 91 13.58 9.53 6.83
C ALA A 91 14.27 8.24 7.31
N VAL A 92 13.61 7.46 8.18
CA VAL A 92 14.10 6.13 8.58
C VAL A 92 14.20 5.21 7.35
N VAL A 93 13.22 5.21 6.45
CA VAL A 93 13.30 4.43 5.19
C VAL A 93 14.47 4.90 4.34
N LEU A 94 14.63 6.20 4.15
CA LEU A 94 15.73 6.77 3.35
C LEU A 94 17.07 6.41 3.95
N ALA A 95 17.25 6.58 5.28
CA ALA A 95 18.46 6.19 5.98
C ALA A 95 18.78 4.70 5.81
N PHE A 96 17.75 3.84 5.89
CA PHE A 96 17.89 2.41 5.69
C PHE A 96 18.34 2.05 4.26
N LEU A 97 17.80 2.73 3.24
CA LEU A 97 18.22 2.57 1.85
C LEU A 97 19.64 3.07 1.61
N LEU A 98 20.07 4.13 2.31
CA LEU A 98 21.41 4.71 2.21
C LEU A 98 22.45 4.03 3.11
N ALA A 99 22.03 3.18 4.04
CA ALA A 99 22.94 2.45 4.90
C ALA A 99 23.89 1.57 4.09
N ARG A 100 25.20 1.69 4.38
CA ARG A 100 26.25 0.86 3.75
C ARG A 100 26.08 -0.57 4.25
N THR A 101 25.70 -1.48 3.38
CA THR A 101 25.53 -2.89 3.69
C THR A 101 26.40 -3.73 2.76
N GLY A 102 27.60 -4.09 3.23
CA GLY A 102 28.48 -5.07 2.60
C GLY A 102 29.31 -4.57 1.42
N PRO A 103 30.28 -5.40 1.00
CA PRO A 103 31.15 -5.13 -0.14
C PRO A 103 30.37 -5.30 -1.45
N GLY A 104 30.11 -4.21 -2.17
CA GLY A 104 29.52 -4.27 -3.48
C GLY A 104 28.93 -2.93 -3.94
N ALA A 105 29.70 -2.15 -4.68
CA ALA A 105 29.24 -0.88 -5.29
C ALA A 105 27.92 -1.01 -6.07
N ARG A 106 27.60 -2.20 -6.60
CA ARG A 106 26.38 -2.48 -7.37
C ARG A 106 25.12 -2.51 -6.49
N LEU A 107 25.18 -3.11 -5.29
CA LEU A 107 24.05 -3.12 -4.36
C LEU A 107 23.75 -1.71 -3.84
N GLY A 108 24.79 -0.90 -3.56
CA GLY A 108 24.63 0.51 -3.22
C GLY A 108 23.93 1.31 -4.32
N ALA A 109 24.27 1.09 -5.60
CA ALA A 109 23.65 1.77 -6.73
C ALA A 109 22.14 1.43 -6.87
N LEU A 110 21.73 0.18 -6.66
CA LEU A 110 20.32 -0.22 -6.73
C LEU A 110 19.50 0.41 -5.59
N LYS A 111 20.06 0.46 -4.39
CA LYS A 111 19.40 1.12 -3.25
C LYS A 111 19.27 2.64 -3.45
N ILE A 112 20.27 3.29 -4.03
CA ILE A 112 20.21 4.70 -4.42
C ILE A 112 19.13 4.92 -5.46
N SER A 113 19.02 4.04 -6.45
CA SER A 113 17.94 4.09 -7.46
C SER A 113 16.56 3.91 -6.82
N ALA A 114 16.43 3.01 -5.86
CA ALA A 114 15.20 2.82 -5.09
C ALA A 114 14.84 4.06 -4.27
N ALA A 115 15.82 4.73 -3.65
CA ALA A 115 15.62 5.97 -2.90
C ALA A 115 15.15 7.11 -3.81
N TRP A 116 15.76 7.30 -4.98
CA TRP A 116 15.33 8.30 -5.97
C TRP A 116 13.92 8.00 -6.48
N TRP A 117 13.64 6.74 -6.79
CA TRP A 117 12.30 6.35 -7.23
C TRP A 117 11.27 6.63 -6.13
N TRP A 118 11.56 6.33 -4.86
CA TRP A 118 10.67 6.60 -3.74
C TRP A 118 10.35 8.09 -3.60
N ILE A 119 11.38 8.95 -3.61
CA ILE A 119 11.21 10.40 -3.55
C ILE A 119 10.38 10.91 -4.74
N GLY A 120 10.68 10.44 -5.95
CA GLY A 120 9.92 10.78 -7.16
C GLY A 120 8.48 10.28 -7.12
N PHE A 121 8.24 9.09 -6.59
CA PHE A 121 6.90 8.52 -6.45
C PHE A 121 6.04 9.33 -5.48
N LEU A 122 6.60 9.78 -4.34
CA LEU A 122 5.90 10.67 -3.42
C LEU A 122 5.50 11.97 -4.11
N LEU A 123 6.43 12.60 -4.85
CA LEU A 123 6.17 13.82 -5.61
C LEU A 123 5.06 13.62 -6.65
N LEU A 124 5.09 12.51 -7.39
CA LEU A 124 4.11 12.19 -8.42
C LEU A 124 2.73 11.81 -7.86
N LEU A 125 2.67 11.21 -6.68
CA LEU A 125 1.38 10.93 -6.02
C LEU A 125 0.79 12.18 -5.37
N GLY A 126 1.63 13.19 -5.12
CA GLY A 126 1.21 14.49 -4.63
C GLY A 126 0.90 14.53 -3.13
N PRO A 127 0.18 15.55 -2.66
CA PRO A 127 -0.02 15.79 -1.24
C PRO A 127 -0.75 14.66 -0.51
N VAL A 128 -1.57 13.87 -1.21
CA VAL A 128 -2.24 12.69 -0.62
C VAL A 128 -1.25 11.64 -0.13
N ALA A 129 -0.04 11.58 -0.70
CA ALA A 129 1.00 10.66 -0.28
C ALA A 129 1.44 10.88 1.18
N LEU A 130 1.35 12.10 1.69
CA LEU A 130 1.76 12.46 3.05
C LEU A 130 0.58 12.71 3.99
N GLY A 131 -0.58 13.11 3.44
CA GLY A 131 -1.77 13.50 4.21
C GLY A 131 -2.66 12.34 4.65
N ARG A 132 -2.16 11.12 4.70
CA ARG A 132 -2.93 9.92 5.06
C ARG A 132 -2.11 8.99 5.96
N ILE A 133 -2.81 8.29 6.86
CA ILE A 133 -2.19 7.30 7.78
C ILE A 133 -1.42 6.20 7.03
N ASP A 134 -1.76 5.96 5.78
CA ASP A 134 -1.13 4.98 4.90
C ASP A 134 0.39 5.16 4.78
N VAL A 135 0.89 6.40 4.81
CA VAL A 135 2.33 6.69 4.68
C VAL A 135 3.14 6.00 5.77
N THR A 136 2.64 6.01 7.01
CA THR A 136 3.30 5.35 8.14
C THR A 136 3.38 3.84 7.94
N THR A 137 2.26 3.22 7.52
CA THR A 137 2.21 1.77 7.28
C THR A 137 3.06 1.34 6.09
N VAL A 138 3.14 2.16 5.04
CA VAL A 138 3.99 1.90 3.87
C VAL A 138 5.46 1.98 4.24
N ALA A 139 5.87 2.98 5.01
CA ALA A 139 7.25 3.11 5.47
C ALA A 139 7.68 1.90 6.34
N ILE A 140 6.86 1.49 7.30
CA ILE A 140 7.11 0.29 8.12
C ILE A 140 7.16 -0.96 7.23
N SER A 141 6.24 -1.12 6.29
CA SER A 141 6.19 -2.25 5.36
C SER A 141 7.41 -2.31 4.43
N MET A 142 7.91 -1.16 3.96
CA MET A 142 9.17 -1.11 3.19
C MET A 142 10.34 -1.68 3.99
N ILE A 143 10.51 -1.21 5.23
CA ILE A 143 11.58 -1.69 6.11
C ILE A 143 11.42 -3.19 6.36
N ALA A 144 10.19 -3.64 6.67
CA ALA A 144 9.88 -5.05 6.89
C ALA A 144 10.29 -5.91 5.69
N LEU A 145 9.90 -5.53 4.47
CA LEU A 145 10.26 -6.27 3.25
C LEU A 145 11.76 -6.26 2.99
N LEU A 146 12.46 -5.13 3.21
CA LEU A 146 13.90 -5.02 3.01
C LEU A 146 14.72 -5.89 3.98
N VAL A 147 14.22 -6.11 5.21
CA VAL A 147 14.90 -6.96 6.21
C VAL A 147 14.45 -8.43 6.18
N ALA A 148 13.33 -8.74 5.51
CA ALA A 148 12.62 -10.02 5.61
C ALA A 148 13.52 -11.25 5.40
N GLN A 149 14.47 -11.21 4.46
CA GLN A 149 15.36 -12.35 4.19
C GLN A 149 16.42 -12.56 5.27
N ARG A 150 16.90 -11.49 5.90
CA ARG A 150 17.98 -11.55 6.90
C ARG A 150 17.44 -11.65 8.33
N ARG A 151 16.31 -10.98 8.61
CA ARG A 151 15.67 -10.89 9.93
C ARG A 151 14.16 -11.10 9.81
N PRO A 152 13.71 -12.31 9.45
CA PRO A 152 12.29 -12.57 9.19
C PRO A 152 11.39 -12.30 10.42
N ALA A 153 11.87 -12.57 11.64
CA ALA A 153 11.12 -12.25 12.87
C ALA A 153 10.89 -10.74 13.01
N VAL A 154 11.91 -9.91 12.74
CA VAL A 154 11.77 -8.45 12.76
C VAL A 154 10.77 -7.99 11.71
N ALA A 155 10.81 -8.59 10.50
CA ALA A 155 9.85 -8.28 9.46
C ALA A 155 8.41 -8.62 9.90
N GLY A 156 8.21 -9.77 10.53
CA GLY A 156 6.90 -10.18 11.07
C GLY A 156 6.39 -9.21 12.13
N ALA A 157 7.22 -8.83 13.10
CA ALA A 157 6.83 -7.89 14.14
C ALA A 157 6.49 -6.49 13.58
N LEU A 158 7.30 -5.97 12.65
CA LEU A 158 7.03 -4.69 11.99
C LEU A 158 5.70 -4.72 11.21
N LEU A 159 5.42 -5.82 10.50
CA LEU A 159 4.16 -5.96 9.78
C LEU A 159 2.97 -6.11 10.72
N ALA A 160 3.12 -6.68 11.91
CA ALA A 160 2.08 -6.70 12.93
C ALA A 160 1.75 -5.27 13.40
N ILE A 161 2.76 -4.45 13.70
CA ILE A 161 2.57 -3.04 14.05
C ILE A 161 1.85 -2.29 12.91
N ALA A 162 2.33 -2.44 11.67
CA ALA A 162 1.71 -1.80 10.51
C ALA A 162 0.26 -2.27 10.30
N THR A 163 -0.05 -3.55 10.54
CA THR A 163 -1.40 -4.12 10.44
C THR A 163 -2.35 -3.54 11.51
N TRP A 164 -1.86 -3.33 12.72
CA TRP A 164 -2.63 -2.69 13.78
C TRP A 164 -2.77 -1.16 13.63
N ILE A 165 -2.05 -0.55 12.69
CA ILE A 165 -2.32 0.81 12.21
C ILE A 165 -3.34 0.79 11.07
N LYS A 166 -3.18 -0.12 10.10
CA LYS A 166 -4.08 -0.32 8.96
C LYS A 166 -3.89 -1.74 8.40
N VAL A 167 -4.98 -2.44 8.12
CA VAL A 167 -5.00 -3.90 7.92
C VAL A 167 -4.19 -4.39 6.71
N TRP A 168 -4.06 -3.61 5.63
CA TRP A 168 -3.46 -4.05 4.37
C TRP A 168 -2.05 -4.68 4.48
N PRO A 169 -1.14 -4.30 5.41
CA PRO A 169 0.18 -4.92 5.52
C PRO A 169 0.18 -6.40 5.88
N ALA A 170 -0.94 -6.91 6.44
CA ALA A 170 -1.08 -8.33 6.77
C ALA A 170 -0.84 -9.26 5.59
N VAL A 171 -1.21 -8.85 4.37
CA VAL A 171 -0.98 -9.66 3.16
C VAL A 171 0.50 -9.82 2.81
N LEU A 172 1.35 -8.91 3.23
CA LEU A 172 2.80 -9.00 3.03
C LEU A 172 3.44 -10.10 3.89
N VAL A 173 2.85 -10.39 5.05
CA VAL A 173 3.27 -11.54 5.88
C VAL A 173 3.05 -12.84 5.11
N ALA A 174 1.89 -13.00 4.47
CA ALA A 174 1.59 -14.18 3.66
C ALA A 174 2.59 -14.32 2.49
N ALA A 175 2.94 -13.21 1.83
CA ALA A 175 3.97 -13.21 0.78
C ALA A 175 5.36 -13.63 1.32
N ILE A 176 5.75 -13.15 2.52
CA ILE A 176 7.00 -13.55 3.20
C ILE A 176 6.98 -15.05 3.54
N VAL A 177 5.89 -15.55 4.12
CA VAL A 177 5.73 -16.95 4.51
C VAL A 177 5.83 -17.88 3.29
N VAL A 178 5.32 -17.46 2.15
CA VAL A 178 5.41 -18.23 0.90
C VAL A 178 6.82 -18.18 0.31
N ALA A 179 7.46 -17.00 0.28
CA ALA A 179 8.69 -16.78 -0.46
C ALA A 179 9.97 -17.14 0.30
N ILE A 180 9.97 -17.14 1.65
CA ILE A 180 11.19 -17.26 2.48
C ILE A 180 11.27 -18.61 3.19
N HIS A 181 12.46 -19.22 3.21
CA HIS A 181 12.66 -20.52 3.86
C HIS A 181 12.44 -20.48 5.39
N ARG A 182 12.89 -19.42 6.07
CA ARG A 182 12.70 -19.20 7.52
C ARG A 182 11.33 -18.62 7.86
N ARG A 183 10.31 -19.06 7.14
CA ARG A 183 8.92 -18.56 7.23
C ARG A 183 8.30 -18.64 8.62
N GLY A 184 8.62 -19.68 9.40
CA GLY A 184 8.07 -19.87 10.75
C GLY A 184 8.40 -18.70 11.68
N SER A 185 9.62 -18.18 11.67
CA SER A 185 10.00 -17.06 12.54
C SER A 185 9.28 -15.75 12.21
N ALA A 186 8.97 -15.50 10.92
CA ALA A 186 8.18 -14.34 10.52
C ALA A 186 6.71 -14.48 10.97
N ALA A 187 6.11 -15.64 10.73
CA ALA A 187 4.74 -15.92 11.12
C ALA A 187 4.55 -15.87 12.65
N ILE A 188 5.43 -16.53 13.40
CA ILE A 188 5.38 -16.54 14.87
C ILE A 188 5.54 -15.13 15.43
N ALA A 189 6.52 -14.37 14.95
CA ALA A 189 6.75 -12.99 15.41
C ALA A 189 5.56 -12.09 15.05
N PHE A 190 4.96 -12.24 13.85
CA PHE A 190 3.76 -11.51 13.48
C PHE A 190 2.60 -11.83 14.44
N VAL A 191 2.28 -13.11 14.64
CA VAL A 191 1.18 -13.53 15.50
C VAL A 191 1.42 -13.08 16.95
N ALA A 192 2.61 -13.32 17.50
CA ALA A 192 2.95 -12.94 18.87
C ALA A 192 2.84 -11.42 19.07
N SER A 193 3.37 -10.61 18.12
CA SER A 193 3.26 -9.16 18.19
C SER A 193 1.82 -8.67 17.98
N ALA A 194 1.06 -9.30 17.08
CA ALA A 194 -0.35 -8.95 16.86
C ALA A 194 -1.21 -9.27 18.09
N VAL A 195 -0.98 -10.41 18.74
CA VAL A 195 -1.65 -10.78 19.99
C VAL A 195 -1.27 -9.82 21.12
N ALA A 196 0.02 -9.50 21.27
CA ALA A 196 0.48 -8.56 22.29
C ALA A 196 -0.16 -7.17 22.13
N LEU A 197 -0.23 -6.66 20.88
CA LEU A 197 -0.92 -5.41 20.56
C LEU A 197 -2.42 -5.51 20.85
N GLY A 198 -3.06 -6.61 20.46
CA GLY A 198 -4.48 -6.85 20.73
C GLY A 198 -4.81 -6.88 22.24
N LEU A 199 -3.97 -7.56 23.04
CA LEU A 199 -4.09 -7.54 24.49
C LEU A 199 -3.90 -6.13 25.06
N GLY A 200 -2.94 -5.37 24.55
CA GLY A 200 -2.76 -3.97 24.91
C GLY A 200 -3.98 -3.12 24.59
N VAL A 201 -4.59 -3.29 23.42
CA VAL A 201 -5.83 -2.62 23.01
C VAL A 201 -7.00 -2.98 23.92
N LEU A 202 -7.14 -4.26 24.29
CA LEU A 202 -8.16 -4.71 25.25
C LEU A 202 -7.93 -4.14 26.66
N ALA A 203 -6.67 -4.06 27.10
CA ALA A 203 -6.31 -3.50 28.41
C ALA A 203 -6.63 -2.01 28.54
N VAL A 204 -6.70 -1.26 27.42
CA VAL A 204 -7.14 0.13 27.37
C VAL A 204 -8.69 0.26 27.46
N GLY A 205 -9.41 -0.87 27.48
CA GLY A 205 -10.87 -0.89 27.64
C GLY A 205 -11.67 -0.89 26.33
N SER A 206 -11.03 -1.19 25.18
CA SER A 206 -11.72 -1.16 23.88
C SER A 206 -12.83 -2.22 23.72
N GLY A 207 -12.78 -3.32 24.47
CA GLY A 207 -13.81 -4.37 24.45
C GLY A 207 -14.15 -4.84 23.03
N ALA A 208 -15.45 -4.87 22.71
CA ALA A 208 -15.93 -5.26 21.37
C ALA A 208 -15.52 -4.27 20.25
N ASN A 209 -15.25 -3.00 20.58
CA ASN A 209 -14.86 -1.97 19.62
C ASN A 209 -13.47 -2.21 19.01
N SER A 210 -12.64 -3.07 19.66
CA SER A 210 -11.29 -3.42 19.18
C SER A 210 -11.27 -3.98 17.74
N LEU A 211 -12.35 -4.63 17.30
CA LEU A 211 -12.53 -5.20 15.98
C LEU A 211 -13.58 -4.46 15.13
N GLY A 212 -14.10 -3.33 15.61
CA GLY A 212 -15.11 -2.53 14.93
C GLY A 212 -14.74 -2.16 13.50
N PHE A 213 -13.45 -1.90 13.24
CA PHE A 213 -12.93 -1.57 11.92
C PHE A 213 -13.22 -2.63 10.84
N ILE A 214 -13.42 -3.90 11.21
CA ILE A 214 -13.76 -4.97 10.25
C ILE A 214 -15.18 -4.76 9.73
N PHE A 215 -16.12 -4.44 10.61
CA PHE A 215 -17.53 -4.23 10.25
C PHE A 215 -17.72 -2.91 9.50
N GLU A 216 -17.04 -1.84 9.93
CA GLU A 216 -17.07 -0.53 9.27
C GLU A 216 -16.57 -0.58 7.81
N GLN A 217 -15.64 -1.47 7.49
CA GLN A 217 -15.17 -1.66 6.11
C GLN A 217 -16.13 -2.52 5.27
N SER A 218 -16.85 -3.45 5.88
CA SER A 218 -17.73 -4.38 5.17
C SER A 218 -18.99 -3.69 4.62
N SER A 219 -19.51 -2.67 5.30
CA SER A 219 -20.73 -1.94 4.93
C SER A 219 -20.58 -0.96 3.77
N ARG A 220 -19.35 -0.69 3.30
CA ARG A 220 -19.09 0.27 2.22
C ARG A 220 -19.58 -0.22 0.87
N GLY A 221 -20.21 0.69 0.10
CA GLY A 221 -20.56 0.48 -1.31
C GLY A 221 -19.39 0.72 -2.27
N LEU A 222 -19.67 0.86 -3.55
CA LEU A 222 -18.66 1.11 -4.59
C LEU A 222 -18.25 2.59 -4.60
N GLN A 223 -17.03 2.87 -4.16
CA GLN A 223 -16.45 4.22 -4.24
C GLN A 223 -16.12 4.58 -5.69
N ILE A 224 -16.34 5.84 -6.08
CA ILE A 224 -16.24 6.30 -7.48
C ILE A 224 -14.88 6.06 -8.13
N GLU A 225 -13.78 6.06 -7.36
CA GLU A 225 -12.42 5.83 -7.88
C GLU A 225 -12.03 4.35 -7.97
N ALA A 226 -12.86 3.43 -7.45
CA ALA A 226 -12.58 1.99 -7.54
C ALA A 226 -12.56 1.53 -8.99
N PRO A 227 -11.67 0.62 -9.40
CA PRO A 227 -11.61 0.15 -10.78
C PRO A 227 -12.94 -0.37 -11.31
N VAL A 228 -13.66 -1.12 -10.50
CA VAL A 228 -14.98 -1.68 -10.85
C VAL A 228 -16.04 -0.60 -11.06
N SER A 229 -15.98 0.52 -10.34
CA SER A 229 -16.93 1.62 -10.42
C SER A 229 -16.86 2.38 -11.76
N THR A 230 -15.76 2.24 -12.49
CA THR A 230 -15.55 2.94 -13.78
C THR A 230 -16.72 2.74 -14.75
N VAL A 231 -17.32 1.54 -14.77
CA VAL A 231 -18.48 1.24 -15.63
C VAL A 231 -19.66 2.14 -15.28
N TRP A 232 -20.01 2.24 -14.00
CA TRP A 232 -21.13 3.07 -13.54
C TRP A 232 -20.85 4.57 -13.61
N MET A 233 -19.59 4.97 -13.54
CA MET A 233 -19.22 6.37 -13.77
C MET A 233 -19.52 6.80 -15.23
N TRP A 234 -19.28 5.92 -16.21
CA TRP A 234 -19.65 6.16 -17.60
C TRP A 234 -21.15 6.08 -17.81
N ILE A 235 -21.85 5.14 -17.16
CA ILE A 235 -23.32 5.07 -17.22
C ILE A 235 -23.92 6.35 -16.65
N ALA A 236 -23.45 6.83 -15.49
CA ALA A 236 -23.94 8.05 -14.85
C ALA A 236 -23.76 9.30 -15.75
N LEU A 237 -22.75 9.33 -16.62
CA LEU A 237 -22.58 10.41 -17.59
C LEU A 237 -23.61 10.36 -18.71
N VAL A 238 -23.90 9.16 -19.26
CA VAL A 238 -24.75 9.03 -20.47
C VAL A 238 -26.22 8.78 -20.15
N ASP A 239 -26.51 8.18 -18.99
CA ASP A 239 -27.87 7.87 -18.51
C ASP A 239 -27.97 8.06 -16.99
N PRO A 240 -28.17 9.31 -16.53
CA PRO A 240 -28.28 9.62 -15.11
C PRO A 240 -29.48 8.94 -14.41
N ALA A 241 -30.45 8.41 -15.17
CA ALA A 241 -31.55 7.64 -14.59
C ALA A 241 -31.14 6.23 -14.17
N SER A 242 -30.15 5.64 -14.84
CA SER A 242 -29.64 4.28 -14.56
C SER A 242 -28.52 4.26 -13.53
N ALA A 243 -27.72 5.32 -13.41
CA ALA A 243 -26.69 5.45 -12.38
C ALA A 243 -26.43 6.90 -11.98
N THR A 244 -26.02 7.11 -10.72
CA THR A 244 -25.69 8.43 -10.16
C THR A 244 -24.47 8.35 -9.24
N VAL A 245 -23.83 9.50 -9.02
CA VAL A 245 -22.80 9.69 -7.98
C VAL A 245 -23.45 10.34 -6.78
N GLN A 246 -23.26 9.74 -5.59
CA GLN A 246 -23.84 10.23 -4.35
C GLN A 246 -22.78 10.37 -3.26
N TYR A 247 -22.85 11.45 -2.49
CA TYR A 247 -22.06 11.63 -1.29
C TYR A 247 -22.74 10.92 -0.11
N ILE A 248 -21.99 10.10 0.63
CA ILE A 248 -22.47 9.38 1.81
C ILE A 248 -21.82 10.01 3.06
N PRO A 249 -22.53 10.86 3.80
CA PRO A 249 -21.96 11.63 4.92
C PRO A 249 -21.42 10.76 6.04
N THR A 250 -22.07 9.63 6.35
CA THR A 250 -21.71 8.73 7.45
C THR A 250 -20.30 8.13 7.31
N ILE A 251 -19.80 8.00 6.07
CA ILE A 251 -18.49 7.44 5.77
C ILE A 251 -17.58 8.41 4.98
N ASN A 252 -18.03 9.66 4.84
CA ASN A 252 -17.31 10.76 4.18
C ASN A 252 -16.72 10.36 2.83
N THR A 253 -17.57 9.82 1.90
CA THR A 253 -17.10 9.35 0.61
C THR A 253 -18.17 9.46 -0.49
N PHE A 254 -17.74 9.56 -1.74
CA PHE A 254 -18.62 9.49 -2.89
C PHE A 254 -18.71 8.07 -3.42
N GLN A 255 -19.92 7.61 -3.72
CA GLN A 255 -20.20 6.28 -4.23
C GLN A 255 -21.05 6.36 -5.48
N VAL A 256 -20.92 5.35 -6.36
CA VAL A 256 -21.88 5.11 -7.45
C VAL A 256 -23.09 4.38 -6.90
N VAL A 257 -24.28 4.76 -7.39
CA VAL A 257 -25.55 4.13 -7.07
C VAL A 257 -26.29 3.88 -8.39
N GLY A 258 -26.85 2.71 -8.56
CA GLY A 258 -27.57 2.33 -9.79
C GLY A 258 -27.80 0.83 -9.88
N ALA A 259 -28.43 0.40 -10.99
CA ALA A 259 -28.70 -1.01 -11.22
C ALA A 259 -27.41 -1.84 -11.29
N GLY A 260 -27.37 -2.98 -10.60
CA GLY A 260 -26.21 -3.90 -10.56
C GLY A 260 -25.04 -3.45 -9.68
N VAL A 261 -25.08 -2.26 -9.07
CA VAL A 261 -24.01 -1.74 -8.18
C VAL A 261 -23.88 -2.59 -6.91
N ALA A 262 -25.01 -2.99 -6.31
CA ALA A 262 -25.01 -3.79 -5.09
C ALA A 262 -24.42 -5.19 -5.33
N GLU A 263 -24.79 -5.83 -6.41
CA GLU A 263 -24.29 -7.14 -6.82
C GLU A 263 -22.79 -7.10 -7.13
N ALA A 264 -22.35 -6.09 -7.89
CA ALA A 264 -20.93 -5.88 -8.16
C ALA A 264 -20.14 -5.62 -6.88
N SER A 265 -20.67 -4.78 -5.96
CA SER A 265 -20.06 -4.54 -4.66
C SER A 265 -19.91 -5.82 -3.83
N ALA A 266 -20.95 -6.67 -3.82
CA ALA A 266 -20.96 -7.95 -3.11
C ALA A 266 -19.90 -8.93 -3.67
N LEU A 267 -19.63 -8.88 -4.99
CA LEU A 267 -18.65 -9.74 -5.65
C LEU A 267 -17.19 -9.31 -5.39
N MET A 268 -16.92 -8.05 -5.06
CA MET A 268 -15.54 -7.57 -4.91
C MET A 268 -14.79 -8.25 -3.77
N THR A 269 -15.42 -8.43 -2.62
CA THR A 269 -14.76 -9.09 -1.47
C THR A 269 -14.39 -10.56 -1.76
N PRO A 270 -15.28 -11.44 -2.25
CA PRO A 270 -14.90 -12.79 -2.64
C PRO A 270 -13.85 -12.82 -3.77
N LEU A 271 -13.91 -11.92 -4.76
CA LEU A 271 -12.89 -11.85 -5.81
C LEU A 271 -11.52 -11.44 -5.27
N LEU A 272 -11.47 -10.50 -4.34
CA LEU A 272 -10.24 -10.09 -3.65
C LEU A 272 -9.64 -11.26 -2.87
N VAL A 273 -10.45 -12.01 -2.12
CA VAL A 273 -10.00 -13.20 -1.38
C VAL A 273 -9.52 -14.28 -2.34
N ALA A 274 -10.29 -14.59 -3.38
CA ALA A 274 -9.94 -15.61 -4.37
C ALA A 274 -8.66 -15.26 -5.14
N SER A 275 -8.50 -13.99 -5.55
CA SER A 275 -7.30 -13.48 -6.20
C SER A 275 -6.08 -13.63 -5.27
N SER A 276 -6.20 -13.17 -4.03
CA SER A 276 -5.11 -13.27 -3.05
C SER A 276 -4.70 -14.73 -2.77
N ALA A 277 -5.68 -15.63 -2.57
CA ALA A 277 -5.44 -17.05 -2.39
C ALA A 277 -4.76 -17.68 -3.61
N SER A 278 -5.23 -17.38 -4.82
CA SER A 278 -4.64 -17.88 -6.07
C SER A 278 -3.19 -17.43 -6.24
N LEU A 279 -2.88 -16.18 -5.88
CA LEU A 279 -1.53 -15.64 -5.92
C LEU A 279 -0.61 -16.31 -4.89
N LEU A 280 -1.11 -16.61 -3.69
CA LEU A 280 -0.35 -17.32 -2.67
C LEU A 280 -0.08 -18.78 -3.10
N VAL A 281 -1.08 -19.45 -3.71
CA VAL A 281 -0.90 -20.79 -4.30
C VAL A 281 0.14 -20.75 -5.44
N LEU A 282 0.04 -19.80 -6.36
CA LEU A 282 1.02 -19.61 -7.43
C LEU A 282 2.42 -19.39 -6.86
N GLY A 283 2.54 -18.48 -5.89
CA GLY A 283 3.80 -18.21 -5.18
C GLY A 283 4.39 -19.47 -4.51
N ALA A 284 3.54 -20.28 -3.85
CA ALA A 284 3.97 -21.52 -3.22
C ALA A 284 4.46 -22.56 -4.26
N LEU A 285 3.79 -22.68 -5.40
CA LEU A 285 4.23 -23.54 -6.51
C LEU A 285 5.58 -23.09 -7.07
N VAL A 286 5.77 -21.77 -7.23
CA VAL A 286 7.03 -21.18 -7.67
C VAL A 286 8.15 -21.39 -6.64
N ALA A 287 7.87 -21.23 -5.35
CA ALA A 287 8.84 -21.48 -4.29
C ALA A 287 9.26 -22.98 -4.27
N ARG A 288 8.30 -23.89 -4.45
CA ARG A 288 8.55 -25.34 -4.52
C ARG A 288 9.36 -25.74 -5.76
N SER A 289 9.28 -24.99 -6.86
CA SER A 289 10.11 -25.25 -8.06
C SER A 289 11.57 -24.80 -7.89
N GLY A 290 11.97 -24.32 -6.71
CA GLY A 290 13.35 -23.92 -6.42
C GLY A 290 13.67 -22.45 -6.69
N ALA A 291 12.67 -21.61 -6.97
CA ALA A 291 12.89 -20.18 -7.17
C ALA A 291 13.45 -19.52 -5.90
N ARG A 292 14.49 -18.69 -6.08
CA ARG A 292 15.15 -18.00 -4.97
C ARG A 292 14.23 -16.90 -4.38
N ALA A 293 14.15 -16.84 -3.05
CA ALA A 293 13.33 -15.86 -2.32
C ALA A 293 13.58 -14.41 -2.79
N VAL A 294 14.83 -14.05 -3.10
CA VAL A 294 15.19 -12.70 -3.60
C VAL A 294 14.49 -12.34 -4.92
N HIS A 295 14.15 -13.33 -5.74
CA HIS A 295 13.45 -13.11 -7.00
C HIS A 295 11.94 -13.23 -6.89
N LEU A 296 11.42 -13.97 -5.91
CA LEU A 296 9.99 -14.23 -5.73
C LEU A 296 9.30 -13.16 -4.86
N LEU A 297 9.93 -12.73 -3.76
CA LEU A 297 9.25 -11.90 -2.76
C LEU A 297 8.71 -10.60 -3.33
N ALA A 298 9.49 -9.83 -4.10
CA ALA A 298 9.06 -8.54 -4.62
C ALA A 298 7.91 -8.67 -5.64
N PRO A 299 7.97 -9.52 -6.69
CA PRO A 299 6.87 -9.64 -7.64
C PRO A 299 5.61 -10.25 -6.99
N LEU A 300 5.74 -11.20 -6.05
CA LEU A 300 4.59 -11.76 -5.34
C LEU A 300 3.92 -10.71 -4.46
N SER A 301 4.69 -9.95 -3.68
CA SER A 301 4.16 -8.85 -2.88
C SER A 301 3.48 -7.79 -3.74
N LEU A 302 4.06 -7.46 -4.92
CA LEU A 302 3.47 -6.51 -5.85
C LEU A 302 2.14 -7.03 -6.41
N ALA A 303 2.10 -8.30 -6.85
CA ALA A 303 0.87 -8.89 -7.38
C ALA A 303 -0.26 -8.89 -6.34
N ILE A 304 0.03 -9.26 -5.09
CA ILE A 304 -0.97 -9.26 -4.02
C ILE A 304 -1.43 -7.83 -3.71
N VAL A 305 -0.50 -6.88 -3.54
CA VAL A 305 -0.84 -5.48 -3.22
C VAL A 305 -1.68 -4.85 -4.34
N VAL A 306 -1.29 -5.02 -5.60
CA VAL A 306 -2.07 -4.47 -6.72
C VAL A 306 -3.41 -5.19 -6.87
N GLY A 307 -3.47 -6.50 -6.56
CA GLY A 307 -4.73 -7.24 -6.45
C GLY A 307 -5.69 -6.64 -5.43
N LEU A 308 -5.16 -6.18 -4.26
CA LEU A 308 -5.97 -5.44 -3.28
C LEU A 308 -6.53 -4.13 -3.83
N LEU A 309 -5.86 -3.47 -4.78
CA LEU A 309 -6.35 -2.24 -5.39
C LEU A 309 -7.38 -2.53 -6.50
N VAL A 310 -7.13 -3.55 -7.31
CA VAL A 310 -7.98 -3.90 -8.47
C VAL A 310 -9.33 -4.49 -8.03
N PHE A 311 -9.32 -5.39 -7.04
CA PHE A 311 -10.51 -6.11 -6.58
C PHE A 311 -11.15 -5.48 -5.33
N ASN A 312 -10.78 -4.25 -4.97
CA ASN A 312 -11.41 -3.56 -3.86
C ASN A 312 -12.60 -2.71 -4.33
N LYS A 313 -13.67 -2.72 -3.56
CA LYS A 313 -14.81 -1.81 -3.74
C LYS A 313 -14.51 -0.36 -3.30
N VAL A 314 -13.43 -0.16 -2.54
CA VAL A 314 -12.93 1.14 -2.11
C VAL A 314 -11.66 1.47 -2.89
N GLY A 315 -11.67 2.54 -3.66
CA GLY A 315 -10.59 2.95 -4.57
C GLY A 315 -9.85 4.21 -4.14
N SER A 316 -9.78 4.47 -2.83
CA SER A 316 -9.21 5.72 -2.30
C SER A 316 -7.81 6.03 -2.88
N PRO A 317 -7.54 7.28 -3.27
CA PRO A 317 -6.31 7.68 -3.96
C PRO A 317 -5.03 7.30 -3.21
N GLN A 318 -5.04 7.38 -1.87
CA GLN A 318 -3.90 7.02 -1.02
C GLN A 318 -3.52 5.54 -1.08
N PHE A 319 -4.39 4.63 -1.54
CA PHE A 319 -4.05 3.21 -1.65
C PHE A 319 -2.96 2.97 -2.70
N VAL A 320 -2.82 3.85 -3.68
CA VAL A 320 -1.73 3.80 -4.66
C VAL A 320 -0.35 3.84 -3.97
N LEU A 321 -0.26 4.46 -2.79
CA LEU A 321 0.98 4.49 -2.00
C LEU A 321 1.48 3.09 -1.62
N TRP A 322 0.58 2.10 -1.47
CA TRP A 322 0.94 0.72 -1.08
C TRP A 322 1.85 0.04 -2.11
N ILE A 323 1.75 0.42 -3.39
CA ILE A 323 2.59 -0.08 -4.49
C ILE A 323 4.08 0.18 -4.20
N ALA A 324 4.39 1.23 -3.46
CA ALA A 324 5.76 1.64 -3.23
C ALA A 324 6.58 0.60 -2.45
N ALA A 325 5.98 -0.09 -1.47
CA ALA A 325 6.71 -1.06 -0.65
C ALA A 325 7.31 -2.22 -1.48
N PRO A 326 6.55 -2.95 -2.30
CA PRO A 326 7.11 -4.01 -3.14
C PRO A 326 7.98 -3.48 -4.31
N VAL A 327 7.68 -2.30 -4.87
CA VAL A 327 8.49 -1.73 -5.96
C VAL A 327 9.86 -1.30 -5.46
N VAL A 328 9.96 -0.63 -4.31
CA VAL A 328 11.23 -0.27 -3.67
C VAL A 328 12.09 -1.53 -3.40
N LEU A 329 11.47 -2.60 -2.85
CA LEU A 329 12.15 -3.88 -2.68
C LEU A 329 12.66 -4.42 -4.02
N GLY A 330 11.81 -4.40 -5.05
CA GLY A 330 12.15 -4.90 -6.38
C GLY A 330 13.30 -4.15 -7.04
N ILE A 331 13.29 -2.81 -7.00
CA ILE A 331 14.39 -1.99 -7.52
C ILE A 331 15.68 -2.29 -6.72
N ALA A 332 15.58 -2.31 -5.38
CA ALA A 332 16.75 -2.51 -4.52
C ALA A 332 17.41 -3.89 -4.66
N THR A 333 16.65 -4.92 -5.08
CA THR A 333 17.13 -6.31 -5.14
C THR A 333 17.27 -6.87 -6.56
N GLN A 334 16.47 -6.39 -7.52
CA GLN A 334 16.39 -6.96 -8.87
C GLN A 334 16.72 -5.96 -9.99
N GLY A 335 16.80 -4.66 -9.69
CA GLY A 335 17.24 -3.62 -10.62
C GLY A 335 16.41 -3.58 -11.91
N ARG A 336 17.04 -3.85 -13.06
CA ARG A 336 16.39 -3.73 -14.38
C ARG A 336 15.10 -4.52 -14.55
N ARG A 337 14.90 -5.62 -13.81
CA ARG A 337 13.67 -6.42 -13.88
C ARG A 337 12.45 -5.67 -13.34
N PHE A 338 12.68 -4.65 -12.51
CA PHE A 338 11.61 -3.83 -11.94
C PHE A 338 11.41 -2.48 -12.62
N VAL A 339 12.06 -2.21 -13.77
CA VAL A 339 11.89 -0.94 -14.51
C VAL A 339 10.44 -0.76 -14.96
N ALA A 340 9.82 -1.77 -15.58
CA ALA A 340 8.44 -1.66 -16.04
C ALA A 340 7.43 -1.49 -14.88
N PRO A 341 7.47 -2.31 -13.80
CA PRO A 341 6.63 -2.06 -12.62
C PRO A 341 6.84 -0.67 -11.99
N ALA A 342 8.10 -0.22 -11.92
CA ALA A 342 8.45 1.09 -11.37
C ALA A 342 7.90 2.24 -12.23
N ALA A 343 8.01 2.15 -13.55
CA ALA A 343 7.48 3.14 -14.49
C ALA A 343 5.96 3.19 -14.45
N LEU A 344 5.28 2.03 -14.48
CA LEU A 344 3.82 1.95 -14.36
C LEU A 344 3.34 2.49 -13.01
N GLY A 345 3.98 2.10 -11.90
CA GLY A 345 3.65 2.61 -10.58
C GLY A 345 3.78 4.12 -10.48
N ALA A 346 4.86 4.69 -11.02
CA ALA A 346 5.06 6.15 -11.09
C ALA A 346 4.00 6.84 -11.97
N GLY A 347 3.66 6.25 -13.12
CA GLY A 347 2.58 6.73 -13.98
C GLY A 347 1.21 6.71 -13.30
N ILE A 348 0.87 5.61 -12.62
CA ILE A 348 -0.37 5.50 -11.82
C ILE A 348 -0.40 6.59 -10.73
N ALA A 349 0.72 6.84 -10.05
CA ALA A 349 0.82 7.88 -9.03
C ALA A 349 0.55 9.28 -9.63
N ALA A 350 1.19 9.61 -10.76
CA ALA A 350 1.00 10.89 -11.44
C ALA A 350 -0.44 11.10 -11.90
N VAL A 351 -1.05 10.08 -12.52
CA VAL A 351 -2.46 10.16 -12.95
C VAL A 351 -3.40 10.22 -11.75
N THR A 352 -3.08 9.54 -10.65
CA THR A 352 -3.86 9.64 -9.40
C THR A 352 -3.83 11.05 -8.83
N GLN A 353 -2.70 11.75 -8.90
CA GLN A 353 -2.61 13.15 -8.48
C GLN A 353 -3.48 14.08 -9.35
N ILE A 354 -3.58 13.80 -10.66
CA ILE A 354 -4.48 14.54 -11.55
C ILE A 354 -5.95 14.32 -11.13
N VAL A 355 -6.34 13.08 -10.84
CA VAL A 355 -7.71 12.75 -10.38
C VAL A 355 -7.98 13.38 -9.02
N TYR A 356 -7.07 13.21 -8.05
CA TYR A 356 -7.20 13.70 -6.69
C TYR A 356 -5.86 14.25 -6.17
N PRO A 357 -5.82 15.47 -5.70
CA PRO A 357 -6.96 16.35 -5.40
C PRO A 357 -7.37 17.28 -6.55
N PHE A 358 -6.56 17.46 -7.60
CA PHE A 358 -6.68 18.59 -8.51
C PHE A 358 -7.85 18.53 -9.47
N GLY A 359 -8.24 17.34 -9.91
CA GLY A 359 -9.35 17.14 -10.85
C GLY A 359 -10.62 16.59 -10.19
N TYR A 360 -10.70 16.59 -8.85
CA TYR A 360 -11.79 15.91 -8.17
C TYR A 360 -13.16 16.52 -8.45
N ASP A 361 -13.25 17.85 -8.51
CA ASP A 361 -14.49 18.54 -8.87
C ASP A 361 -14.95 18.19 -10.30
N ALA A 362 -14.01 18.09 -11.24
CA ALA A 362 -14.33 17.64 -12.60
C ALA A 362 -14.79 16.16 -12.64
N LEU A 363 -14.24 15.31 -11.77
CA LEU A 363 -14.71 13.93 -11.62
C LEU A 363 -16.13 13.87 -11.05
N LEU A 364 -16.42 14.64 -10.02
CA LEU A 364 -17.76 14.71 -9.42
C LEU A 364 -18.80 15.30 -10.38
N ALA A 365 -18.36 16.24 -11.23
CA ALA A 365 -19.19 16.80 -12.31
C ALA A 365 -19.28 15.88 -13.53
N LEU A 366 -18.77 14.64 -13.47
CA LEU A 366 -18.75 13.64 -14.54
C LEU A 366 -18.19 14.19 -15.86
N GLN A 367 -17.18 15.10 -15.80
CA GLN A 367 -16.56 15.64 -17.00
C GLN A 367 -15.93 14.52 -17.84
N PRO A 368 -16.27 14.37 -19.16
CA PRO A 368 -15.82 13.23 -19.97
C PRO A 368 -14.30 13.02 -19.97
N TRP A 369 -13.54 14.12 -20.06
CA TRP A 369 -12.08 14.04 -20.05
C TRP A 369 -11.51 13.47 -18.73
N MET A 370 -12.16 13.79 -17.59
CA MET A 370 -11.72 13.26 -16.29
C MET A 370 -12.11 11.79 -16.14
N LEU A 371 -13.24 11.36 -16.68
CA LEU A 371 -13.61 9.94 -16.75
C LEU A 371 -12.63 9.13 -17.60
N VAL A 372 -12.10 9.72 -18.70
CA VAL A 372 -11.02 9.10 -19.49
C VAL A 372 -9.76 8.96 -18.63
N VAL A 373 -9.36 10.02 -17.91
CA VAL A 373 -8.18 9.97 -17.02
C VAL A 373 -8.34 8.91 -15.93
N LEU A 374 -9.50 8.84 -15.28
CA LEU A 374 -9.80 7.80 -14.29
C LEU A 374 -9.75 6.39 -14.90
N THR A 375 -10.33 6.22 -16.08
CA THR A 375 -10.33 4.94 -16.81
C THR A 375 -8.91 4.49 -17.14
N LEU A 376 -8.06 5.39 -17.65
CA LEU A 376 -6.66 5.11 -17.94
C LEU A 376 -5.88 4.72 -16.67
N ARG A 377 -6.12 5.41 -15.55
CA ARG A 377 -5.51 5.09 -14.26
C ARG A 377 -5.92 3.69 -13.79
N ASN A 378 -7.21 3.36 -13.88
CA ASN A 378 -7.74 2.06 -13.46
C ASN A 378 -7.26 0.94 -14.39
N ALA A 379 -7.22 1.17 -15.71
CA ALA A 379 -6.63 0.23 -16.68
C ALA A 379 -5.13 -0.01 -16.39
N ALA A 380 -4.38 1.03 -16.07
CA ALA A 380 -2.95 0.90 -15.70
C ALA A 380 -2.76 0.04 -14.43
N LEU A 381 -3.67 0.09 -13.44
CA LEU A 381 -3.67 -0.81 -12.28
C LEU A 381 -3.87 -2.28 -12.71
N VAL A 382 -4.80 -2.55 -13.62
CA VAL A 382 -5.04 -3.90 -14.16
C VAL A 382 -3.81 -4.39 -14.94
N VAL A 383 -3.19 -3.54 -15.76
CA VAL A 383 -1.96 -3.86 -16.48
C VAL A 383 -0.82 -4.16 -15.50
N LEU A 384 -0.64 -3.36 -14.45
CA LEU A 384 0.38 -3.59 -13.42
C LEU A 384 0.13 -4.91 -12.67
N PHE A 385 -1.13 -5.24 -12.37
CA PHE A 385 -1.51 -6.53 -11.80
C PHE A 385 -1.10 -7.69 -12.70
N GLY A 386 -1.50 -7.66 -13.98
CA GLY A 386 -1.14 -8.68 -14.97
C GLY A 386 0.38 -8.84 -15.14
N LEU A 387 1.12 -7.71 -15.17
CA LEU A 387 2.57 -7.72 -15.23
C LEU A 387 3.19 -8.39 -13.99
N ALA A 388 2.72 -8.06 -12.78
CA ALA A 388 3.23 -8.65 -11.55
C ALA A 388 2.96 -10.15 -11.48
N VAL A 389 1.76 -10.60 -11.85
CA VAL A 389 1.40 -12.03 -11.97
C VAL A 389 2.30 -12.74 -12.97
N HIS A 390 2.52 -12.13 -14.14
CA HIS A 390 3.40 -12.66 -15.18
C HIS A 390 4.86 -12.80 -14.69
N MET A 391 5.35 -11.83 -13.92
CA MET A 391 6.69 -11.91 -13.32
C MET A 391 6.82 -13.12 -12.38
N VAL A 392 5.80 -13.37 -11.54
CA VAL A 392 5.77 -14.58 -10.68
C VAL A 392 5.71 -15.85 -11.52
N TRP A 393 4.84 -15.90 -12.53
CA TRP A 393 4.66 -17.07 -13.40
C TRP A 393 5.93 -17.45 -14.16
N ARG A 394 6.68 -16.47 -14.67
CA ARG A 394 7.95 -16.69 -15.37
C ARG A 394 9.00 -17.39 -14.50
N LEU A 395 9.02 -17.14 -13.19
CA LEU A 395 9.95 -17.80 -12.27
C LEU A 395 9.70 -19.31 -12.19
N ARG A 396 8.44 -19.76 -12.31
CA ARG A 396 8.07 -21.17 -12.36
C ARG A 396 8.67 -21.88 -13.57
N ARG A 397 8.61 -21.24 -14.76
CA ARG A 397 9.12 -21.82 -16.01
C ARG A 397 10.65 -21.91 -16.03
N ALA A 398 11.34 -20.94 -15.43
CA ALA A 398 12.79 -20.91 -15.38
C ALA A 398 13.40 -22.00 -14.47
N HIS A 399 12.61 -22.59 -13.57
CA HIS A 399 13.03 -23.60 -12.60
C HIS A 399 12.19 -24.88 -12.73
N GLY A 400 11.59 -25.14 -13.90
CA GLY A 400 10.88 -26.38 -14.19
C GLY A 400 11.79 -27.61 -13.98
N PRO A 401 11.22 -28.82 -13.80
CA PRO A 401 12.01 -30.00 -13.46
C PRO A 401 13.17 -30.14 -14.45
N VAL A 402 14.39 -30.13 -13.93
CA VAL A 402 15.57 -30.54 -14.68
C VAL A 402 15.22 -31.93 -15.17
N ARG A 403 15.05 -32.14 -16.48
CA ARG A 403 15.01 -33.49 -17.09
C ARG A 403 16.22 -34.21 -16.51
N ARG A 404 15.99 -35.16 -15.61
CA ARG A 404 17.04 -36.14 -15.26
C ARG A 404 17.46 -36.75 -16.57
N ILE A 405 18.63 -36.35 -17.06
CA ILE A 405 19.30 -37.09 -18.11
C ILE A 405 19.52 -38.46 -17.49
N HIS A 406 18.74 -39.45 -17.91
CA HIS A 406 19.04 -40.83 -17.58
C HIS A 406 20.49 -41.08 -17.97
N PRO A 407 21.35 -41.56 -17.06
CA PRO A 407 22.65 -42.02 -17.49
C PRO A 407 22.44 -43.06 -18.60
N LEU A 408 23.17 -42.92 -19.69
CA LEU A 408 23.16 -43.91 -20.76
C LEU A 408 23.50 -45.26 -20.15
N PRO A 409 22.83 -46.34 -20.53
CA PRO A 409 23.16 -47.66 -20.06
C PRO A 409 24.61 -48.01 -20.40
N GLU A 410 25.38 -48.48 -19.44
CA GLU A 410 26.82 -48.87 -19.54
C GLU A 410 27.13 -49.99 -20.54
N SER A 411 26.21 -50.35 -21.42
CA SER A 411 26.36 -51.49 -22.36
C SER A 411 26.90 -51.12 -23.75
N GLN A 412 27.58 -49.99 -23.92
CA GLN A 412 28.29 -49.68 -25.20
C GLN A 412 29.67 -49.08 -24.93
N VAL A 413 30.52 -49.78 -24.20
CA VAL A 413 31.96 -49.61 -24.29
C VAL A 413 32.53 -50.99 -24.63
N ILE A 414 32.80 -51.21 -25.90
CA ILE A 414 33.73 -52.23 -26.41
C ILE A 414 34.93 -51.50 -26.95
#